data_60d531b722eb09606d6db936105e3eb9
#
_entry.id   60d531b722eb09606d6db936105e3eb9
#
_cell.length_a   1.000
_cell.length_b   1.000
_cell.length_c   1.000
_cell.angle_alpha   90.00
_cell.angle_beta   90.00
_cell.angle_gamma   90.00
#
_symmetry.space_group_name_H-M   'P 1'
#
loop_
_entity.id
_entity.type
_entity.pdbx_description
1 polymer ?
#
loop_
_entity_poly.entity_id
_entity_poly.type
_entity_poly.pdbx_seq_one_letter_code
_entity_poly.pdbx_strand_id
1 'polypeptide(L)'
;NQETRNGQRIRRGLTKHKAVDGYIRRFCTSDQSENNFIYYVLGKKERHTLADYVTGVEETSTNKIVLYSSAQTGKTTELKQLCWELQQSGLYLPVSFEVRTNTKLKRDDLPESQYVDGREVVLVIDALDEVNGQKYEDLLEEIGGYAYEHPEMKMVLSCRSNFRRERQLELFTELFLEELSIDDARDYAAKREVNSDRFMRSVFANQLEDFIKNPFFLSVLIDAYKGK
;
A
#
# COMPACT_ATOMS: atom_id res chain seq x y z
N ASN A 1 -22.52 5.30 -25.42
CA ASN A 1 -23.18 5.21 -24.14
C ASN A 1 -22.10 5.30 -23.03
N GLN A 2 -22.25 6.28 -22.14
CA GLN A 2 -21.26 6.57 -21.08
C GLN A 2 -21.14 5.39 -20.10
N GLU A 3 -22.25 4.75 -19.73
CA GLU A 3 -22.28 3.54 -18.89
C GLU A 3 -21.51 2.36 -19.51
N THR A 4 -21.59 2.19 -20.84
CA THR A 4 -20.86 1.13 -21.53
C THR A 4 -19.35 1.38 -21.54
N ARG A 5 -18.92 2.65 -21.68
CA ARG A 5 -17.50 3.05 -21.62
C ARG A 5 -16.95 2.88 -20.22
N ASN A 6 -17.66 3.35 -19.19
CA ASN A 6 -17.27 3.18 -17.80
C ASN A 6 -17.17 1.69 -17.44
N GLY A 7 -18.12 0.87 -17.85
CA GLY A 7 -18.08 -0.58 -17.67
C GLY A 7 -16.88 -1.25 -18.33
N GLN A 8 -16.44 -0.77 -19.51
CA GLN A 8 -15.23 -1.28 -20.17
C GLN A 8 -13.95 -0.86 -19.45
N ARG A 9 -13.86 0.38 -18.96
CA ARG A 9 -12.72 0.90 -18.19
C ARG A 9 -12.56 0.13 -16.90
N ILE A 10 -13.63 -0.06 -16.15
CA ILE A 10 -13.64 -0.82 -14.91
C ILE A 10 -13.21 -2.26 -15.16
N ARG A 11 -13.72 -2.91 -16.22
CA ARG A 11 -13.36 -4.29 -16.55
C ARG A 11 -11.86 -4.52 -16.77
N ARG A 12 -11.11 -3.53 -17.23
CA ARG A 12 -9.66 -3.61 -17.41
C ARG A 12 -8.89 -3.67 -16.09
N GLY A 13 -9.38 -2.94 -15.08
CA GLY A 13 -8.77 -2.93 -13.73
C GLY A 13 -9.40 -3.89 -12.74
N LEU A 14 -10.50 -4.57 -13.15
CA LEU A 14 -11.24 -5.48 -12.27
C LEU A 14 -10.51 -6.82 -12.21
N THR A 15 -9.94 -7.10 -11.06
CA THR A 15 -9.34 -8.40 -10.75
C THR A 15 -10.08 -9.04 -9.58
N LYS A 16 -10.13 -10.37 -9.57
CA LYS A 16 -10.59 -11.10 -8.40
C LYS A 16 -9.45 -11.12 -7.39
N HIS A 17 -9.55 -10.26 -6.38
CA HIS A 17 -8.55 -10.18 -5.33
C HIS A 17 -8.66 -11.38 -4.39
N LYS A 18 -7.51 -11.89 -3.93
CA LYS A 18 -7.39 -12.96 -2.95
C LYS A 18 -6.59 -12.45 -1.77
N ALA A 19 -6.89 -12.98 -0.58
CA ALA A 19 -6.05 -12.74 0.58
C ALA A 19 -4.59 -13.05 0.27
N VAL A 20 -3.70 -12.23 0.76
CA VAL A 20 -2.26 -12.46 0.62
C VAL A 20 -1.86 -13.55 1.62
N ASP A 21 -1.33 -14.67 1.11
CA ASP A 21 -0.83 -15.72 1.97
C ASP A 21 0.37 -15.25 2.79
N GLY A 22 0.35 -15.58 4.08
CA GLY A 22 1.39 -15.13 5.01
C GLY A 22 1.47 -13.61 5.20
N TYR A 23 0.38 -12.87 4.98
CA TYR A 23 0.35 -11.43 5.18
C TYR A 23 0.67 -11.03 6.63
N ILE A 24 1.57 -10.07 6.76
CA ILE A 24 1.87 -9.39 8.02
C ILE A 24 1.13 -8.06 8.03
N ARG A 25 0.28 -7.83 9.01
CA ARG A 25 -0.44 -6.55 9.15
C ARG A 25 0.54 -5.39 9.21
N ARG A 26 0.32 -4.38 8.38
CA ARG A 26 1.17 -3.21 8.26
C ARG A 26 0.41 -1.95 8.65
N PHE A 27 1.17 -0.96 9.02
CA PHE A 27 0.66 0.34 9.43
C PHE A 27 1.31 1.43 8.59
N CYS A 28 0.63 2.57 8.53
CA CYS A 28 1.08 3.74 7.78
C CYS A 28 1.16 4.96 8.68
N THR A 29 2.05 5.88 8.36
CA THR A 29 2.16 7.19 9.03
C THR A 29 2.20 8.30 8.00
N SER A 30 1.69 9.48 8.34
CA SER A 30 1.77 10.69 7.53
C SER A 30 3.09 11.45 7.72
N ASP A 31 3.89 11.10 8.71
CA ASP A 31 5.14 11.80 9.03
C ASP A 31 6.36 10.88 8.87
N GLN A 32 7.27 11.27 7.98
CA GLN A 32 8.54 10.58 7.76
C GLN A 32 9.57 10.85 8.88
N SER A 33 9.41 11.96 9.61
CA SER A 33 10.33 12.36 10.69
C SER A 33 10.05 11.67 12.02
N GLU A 34 8.89 11.01 12.14
CA GLU A 34 8.49 10.25 13.32
C GLU A 34 9.33 8.96 13.45
N ASN A 35 10.63 9.12 13.53
CA ASN A 35 11.50 8.07 14.05
C ASN A 35 11.05 7.75 15.47
N ASN A 36 10.42 6.66 15.63
CA ASN A 36 9.94 5.84 16.73
C ASN A 36 10.35 6.15 18.20
N PHE A 37 11.29 7.05 18.47
CA PHE A 37 11.83 7.24 19.80
C PHE A 37 10.92 8.07 20.73
N ILE A 38 10.24 9.09 20.22
CA ILE A 38 9.39 9.98 21.04
C ILE A 38 8.07 9.28 21.43
N TYR A 39 7.53 8.45 20.55
CA TYR A 39 6.27 7.75 20.80
C TYR A 39 6.38 6.57 21.75
N TYR A 40 7.55 5.97 21.85
CA TYR A 40 7.81 4.93 22.85
C TYR A 40 7.74 5.46 24.30
N VAL A 41 7.96 6.76 24.48
CA VAL A 41 8.00 7.42 25.80
C VAL A 41 6.64 8.00 26.19
N LEU A 42 5.78 8.36 25.26
CA LEU A 42 4.55 9.13 25.51
C LEU A 42 3.23 8.33 25.48
N GLY A 43 3.27 7.03 25.24
CA GLY A 43 2.09 6.18 25.18
C GLY A 43 1.80 5.71 23.76
N LYS A 44 1.09 4.59 23.61
CA LYS A 44 0.75 3.96 22.34
C LYS A 44 -0.02 4.94 21.46
N LYS A 45 0.61 5.45 20.40
CA LYS A 45 -0.11 6.09 19.30
C LYS A 45 -0.97 5.00 18.65
N GLU A 46 -2.22 5.29 18.36
CA GLU A 46 -3.03 4.41 17.54
C GLU A 46 -2.37 4.26 16.17
N ARG A 47 -2.14 3.01 15.77
CA ARG A 47 -1.53 2.68 14.50
C ARG A 47 -2.65 2.36 13.51
N HIS A 48 -2.62 3.03 12.35
CA HIS A 48 -3.64 2.89 11.31
C HIS A 48 -3.12 2.09 10.13
N THR A 49 -3.94 1.20 9.62
CA THR A 49 -3.67 0.48 8.37
C THR A 49 -4.00 1.37 7.17
N LEU A 50 -3.51 0.99 6.00
CA LEU A 50 -3.90 1.68 4.77
C LEU A 50 -5.42 1.61 4.53
N ALA A 51 -6.06 0.51 4.91
CA ALA A 51 -7.51 0.36 4.82
C ALA A 51 -8.25 1.36 5.73
N ASP A 52 -7.75 1.64 6.94
CA ASP A 52 -8.35 2.62 7.86
C ASP A 52 -8.37 4.02 7.22
N TYR A 53 -7.27 4.43 6.57
CA TYR A 53 -7.21 5.70 5.84
C TYR A 53 -8.18 5.77 4.66
N VAL A 54 -8.33 4.69 3.89
CA VAL A 54 -9.20 4.63 2.70
C VAL A 54 -10.67 4.60 3.09
N THR A 55 -11.03 3.86 4.14
CA THR A 55 -12.44 3.63 4.53
C THR A 55 -13.01 4.73 5.42
N GLY A 56 -12.16 5.57 5.98
CA GLY A 56 -12.61 6.72 6.77
C GLY A 56 -13.13 6.36 8.15
N VAL A 57 -12.60 5.32 8.77
CA VAL A 57 -12.97 4.94 10.14
C VAL A 57 -12.60 6.02 11.16
N GLU A 58 -11.75 6.98 10.76
CA GLU A 58 -11.27 8.07 11.63
C GLU A 58 -11.21 9.44 10.93
N GLU A 59 -10.96 10.50 11.70
CA GLU A 59 -10.80 11.89 11.24
C GLU A 59 -9.67 12.10 10.21
N THR A 60 -8.83 11.08 10.01
CA THR A 60 -7.70 11.06 9.06
C THR A 60 -8.08 10.61 7.66
N SER A 61 -9.36 10.32 7.39
CA SER A 61 -9.81 9.87 6.07
C SER A 61 -9.48 10.86 4.97
N THR A 62 -8.88 10.35 3.90
CA THR A 62 -8.60 11.12 2.70
C THR A 62 -8.96 10.33 1.45
N ASN A 63 -9.50 11.03 0.46
CA ASN A 63 -9.87 10.39 -0.80
C ASN A 63 -8.67 10.08 -1.70
N LYS A 64 -7.53 10.71 -1.46
CA LYS A 64 -6.35 10.57 -2.33
C LYS A 64 -5.10 10.33 -1.50
N ILE A 65 -4.49 9.17 -1.72
CA ILE A 65 -3.34 8.69 -0.97
C ILE A 65 -2.21 8.33 -1.94
N VAL A 66 -0.99 8.75 -1.61
CA VAL A 66 0.21 8.17 -2.17
C VAL A 66 1.01 7.46 -1.08
N LEU A 67 1.21 6.16 -1.24
CA LEU A 67 1.93 5.31 -0.31
C LEU A 67 3.40 5.22 -0.71
N TYR A 68 4.26 5.78 0.11
CA TYR A 68 5.70 5.71 -0.06
C TYR A 68 6.34 4.63 0.81
N SER A 69 7.37 4.00 0.30
CA SER A 69 8.29 3.19 1.09
C SER A 69 9.58 2.89 0.31
N SER A 70 10.56 2.34 0.99
CA SER A 70 11.78 1.84 0.37
C SER A 70 11.50 0.64 -0.55
N ALA A 71 12.51 0.22 -1.31
CA ALA A 71 12.41 -0.99 -2.12
C ALA A 71 12.22 -2.24 -1.24
N GLN A 72 11.50 -3.24 -1.75
CA GLN A 72 11.30 -4.55 -1.10
C GLN A 72 10.59 -4.51 0.28
N THR A 73 9.95 -3.42 0.63
CA THR A 73 9.20 -3.30 1.91
C THR A 73 7.79 -3.86 1.85
N GLY A 74 7.34 -4.33 0.69
CA GLY A 74 6.05 -4.99 0.53
C GLY A 74 4.88 -4.09 0.11
N LYS A 75 5.12 -2.92 -0.54
CA LYS A 75 4.04 -2.04 -1.06
C LYS A 75 2.99 -2.79 -1.89
N THR A 76 3.45 -3.51 -2.92
CA THR A 76 2.55 -4.30 -3.77
C THR A 76 1.74 -5.32 -2.98
N THR A 77 2.34 -5.94 -1.96
CA THR A 77 1.67 -6.86 -1.04
C THR A 77 0.59 -6.14 -0.25
N GLU A 78 0.89 -4.95 0.26
CA GLU A 78 -0.04 -4.11 1.00
C GLU A 78 -1.22 -3.68 0.13
N LEU A 79 -0.98 -3.22 -1.10
CA LEU A 79 -2.05 -2.85 -2.02
C LEU A 79 -2.93 -4.05 -2.43
N LYS A 80 -2.35 -5.23 -2.62
CA LYS A 80 -3.13 -6.45 -2.87
C LYS A 80 -4.02 -6.82 -1.70
N GLN A 81 -3.49 -6.69 -0.48
CA GLN A 81 -4.25 -6.93 0.74
C GLN A 81 -5.37 -5.90 0.91
N LEU A 82 -5.07 -4.61 0.70
CA LEU A 82 -6.08 -3.55 0.68
C LEU A 82 -7.22 -3.86 -0.29
N CYS A 83 -6.90 -4.20 -1.54
CA CYS A 83 -7.91 -4.55 -2.55
C CYS A 83 -8.78 -5.73 -2.10
N TRP A 84 -8.18 -6.74 -1.47
CA TRP A 84 -8.93 -7.87 -0.93
C TRP A 84 -9.86 -7.45 0.21
N GLU A 85 -9.37 -6.67 1.17
CA GLU A 85 -10.17 -6.17 2.31
C GLU A 85 -11.35 -5.31 1.86
N LEU A 86 -11.09 -4.36 0.94
CA LEU A 86 -12.13 -3.53 0.34
C LEU A 86 -13.21 -4.37 -0.37
N GLN A 87 -12.80 -5.41 -1.11
CA GLN A 87 -13.73 -6.29 -1.80
C GLN A 87 -14.56 -7.12 -0.81
N GLN A 88 -13.97 -7.59 0.31
CA GLN A 88 -14.68 -8.35 1.34
C GLN A 88 -15.72 -7.54 2.07
N SER A 89 -15.54 -6.23 2.21
CA SER A 89 -16.53 -5.35 2.85
C SER A 89 -17.86 -5.28 2.09
N GLY A 90 -17.85 -5.56 0.78
CA GLY A 90 -19.00 -5.42 -0.10
C GLY A 90 -19.42 -3.97 -0.40
N LEU A 91 -18.81 -2.98 0.25
CA LEU A 91 -19.12 -1.55 0.09
C LEU A 91 -18.27 -0.91 -1.02
N TYR A 92 -17.10 -1.46 -1.27
CA TYR A 92 -16.11 -0.91 -2.21
C TYR A 92 -15.89 -1.81 -3.40
N LEU A 93 -15.52 -1.19 -4.53
CA LEU A 93 -15.10 -1.84 -5.75
C LEU A 93 -13.66 -1.42 -6.08
N PRO A 94 -12.64 -2.19 -5.65
CA PRO A 94 -11.26 -1.88 -6.00
C PRO A 94 -11.01 -2.13 -7.49
N VAL A 95 -10.50 -1.12 -8.19
CA VAL A 95 -10.06 -1.17 -9.58
C VAL A 95 -8.55 -0.93 -9.59
N SER A 96 -7.78 -1.97 -9.88
CA SER A 96 -6.33 -1.94 -9.73
C SER A 96 -5.59 -2.00 -11.06
N PHE A 97 -4.56 -1.16 -11.17
CA PHE A 97 -3.61 -1.13 -12.28
C PHE A 97 -2.18 -1.25 -11.74
N GLU A 98 -1.39 -2.12 -12.35
CA GLU A 98 0.04 -2.19 -12.12
C GLU A 98 0.74 -1.50 -13.29
N VAL A 99 1.46 -0.40 -13.02
CA VAL A 99 2.12 0.41 -14.05
C VAL A 99 3.57 0.00 -14.16
N ARG A 100 4.01 -0.36 -15.36
CA ARG A 100 5.39 -0.72 -15.64
C ARG A 100 5.86 0.01 -16.90
N THR A 101 7.14 0.02 -17.16
CA THR A 101 7.77 0.72 -18.29
C THR A 101 7.05 0.54 -19.64
N ASN A 102 6.40 -0.60 -19.85
CA ASN A 102 5.67 -0.92 -21.09
C ASN A 102 4.16 -0.76 -20.97
N THR A 103 3.63 -0.43 -19.80
CA THR A 103 2.19 -0.24 -19.58
C THR A 103 1.83 1.21 -19.88
N LYS A 104 0.93 1.43 -20.83
CA LYS A 104 0.35 2.76 -21.09
C LYS A 104 -0.99 2.83 -20.37
N LEU A 105 -0.99 3.35 -19.14
CA LEU A 105 -2.20 3.77 -18.49
C LEU A 105 -2.58 5.15 -19.04
N LYS A 106 -3.72 5.24 -19.68
CA LYS A 106 -4.27 6.50 -20.19
C LYS A 106 -5.47 6.88 -19.36
N ARG A 107 -5.78 8.17 -19.38
CA ARG A 107 -6.99 8.69 -18.74
C ARG A 107 -8.24 7.95 -19.17
N ASP A 108 -8.34 7.57 -20.44
CA ASP A 108 -9.44 6.78 -20.97
C ASP A 108 -9.54 5.35 -20.42
N ASP A 109 -8.53 4.89 -19.70
CA ASP A 109 -8.56 3.59 -19.00
C ASP A 109 -9.13 3.70 -17.58
N LEU A 110 -9.21 4.93 -17.03
CA LEU A 110 -9.65 5.18 -15.66
C LEU A 110 -11.19 5.25 -15.56
N PRO A 111 -11.80 4.85 -14.43
CA PRO A 111 -13.25 4.92 -14.22
C PRO A 111 -13.80 6.35 -14.36
N GLU A 112 -14.99 6.52 -14.91
CA GLU A 112 -15.66 7.82 -14.98
C GLU A 112 -16.61 8.07 -13.80
N SER A 113 -17.02 7.02 -13.11
CA SER A 113 -18.01 7.09 -12.04
C SER A 113 -17.42 6.63 -10.71
N GLN A 114 -17.71 7.40 -9.69
CA GLN A 114 -17.36 7.08 -8.31
C GLN A 114 -18.13 5.84 -7.79
N TYR A 115 -19.31 5.55 -8.32
CA TYR A 115 -20.10 4.39 -7.91
C TYR A 115 -20.41 3.47 -9.08
N VAL A 116 -20.36 2.18 -8.83
CA VAL A 116 -20.73 1.12 -9.76
C VAL A 116 -21.47 0.02 -9.00
N ASP A 117 -22.68 -0.30 -9.45
CA ASP A 117 -23.55 -1.30 -8.81
C ASP A 117 -23.71 -1.07 -7.28
N GLY A 118 -23.86 0.21 -6.89
CA GLY A 118 -24.03 0.64 -5.50
C GLY A 118 -22.76 0.56 -4.63
N ARG A 119 -21.61 0.22 -5.22
CA ARG A 119 -20.32 0.16 -4.52
C ARG A 119 -19.46 1.35 -4.91
N GLU A 120 -18.75 1.91 -3.93
CA GLU A 120 -17.80 2.99 -4.15
C GLU A 120 -16.52 2.47 -4.82
N VAL A 121 -16.12 3.09 -5.92
CA VAL A 121 -14.89 2.73 -6.65
C VAL A 121 -13.68 3.25 -5.89
N VAL A 122 -12.69 2.37 -5.68
CA VAL A 122 -11.37 2.73 -5.18
C VAL A 122 -10.34 2.42 -6.25
N LEU A 123 -9.75 3.45 -6.84
CA LEU A 123 -8.72 3.32 -7.86
C LEU A 123 -7.36 3.09 -7.20
N VAL A 124 -6.73 1.95 -7.50
CA VAL A 124 -5.43 1.57 -6.96
C VAL A 124 -4.42 1.47 -8.11
N ILE A 125 -3.37 2.29 -8.06
CA ILE A 125 -2.30 2.31 -9.07
C ILE A 125 -0.97 1.98 -8.41
N ASP A 126 -0.42 0.82 -8.75
CA ASP A 126 0.83 0.31 -8.16
C ASP A 126 2.02 0.58 -9.07
N ALA A 127 3.17 0.73 -8.43
CA ALA A 127 4.50 0.76 -9.07
C ALA A 127 4.76 1.96 -9.99
N LEU A 128 4.34 3.18 -9.60
CA LEU A 128 4.63 4.41 -10.36
C LEU A 128 6.13 4.57 -10.65
N ASP A 129 6.99 4.18 -9.72
CA ASP A 129 8.45 4.25 -9.83
C ASP A 129 9.06 3.28 -10.85
N GLU A 130 8.29 2.35 -11.41
CA GLU A 130 8.75 1.44 -12.47
C GLU A 130 8.59 2.04 -13.89
N VAL A 131 7.99 3.23 -13.99
CA VAL A 131 7.90 3.99 -15.23
C VAL A 131 9.08 4.97 -15.32
N ASN A 132 9.79 4.97 -16.42
CA ASN A 132 11.04 5.72 -16.56
C ASN A 132 10.91 7.01 -17.40
N GLY A 133 11.72 8.02 -17.03
CA GLY A 133 11.95 9.23 -17.81
C GLY A 133 10.69 10.05 -18.08
N GLN A 134 10.54 10.56 -19.30
CA GLN A 134 9.42 11.41 -19.72
C GLN A 134 8.06 10.73 -19.50
N LYS A 135 7.97 9.42 -19.66
CA LYS A 135 6.72 8.67 -19.44
C LYS A 135 6.23 8.72 -18.00
N TYR A 136 7.15 8.87 -17.04
CA TYR A 136 6.78 9.03 -15.63
C TYR A 136 6.11 10.39 -15.39
N GLU A 137 6.68 11.46 -15.95
CA GLU A 137 6.10 12.80 -15.86
C GLU A 137 4.72 12.86 -16.54
N ASP A 138 4.61 12.32 -17.75
CA ASP A 138 3.35 12.24 -18.50
C ASP A 138 2.28 11.47 -17.69
N LEU A 139 2.67 10.37 -17.04
CA LEU A 139 1.76 9.57 -16.22
C LEU A 139 1.29 10.34 -14.96
N LEU A 140 2.20 11.06 -14.30
CA LEU A 140 1.84 11.88 -13.14
C LEU A 140 0.90 13.04 -13.52
N GLU A 141 1.12 13.65 -14.69
CA GLU A 141 0.23 14.69 -15.21
C GLU A 141 -1.16 14.14 -15.52
N GLU A 142 -1.27 12.96 -16.14
CA GLU A 142 -2.54 12.27 -16.39
C GLU A 142 -3.27 11.91 -15.09
N ILE A 143 -2.55 11.38 -14.10
CA ILE A 143 -3.12 11.03 -12.79
C ILE A 143 -3.56 12.30 -12.04
N GLY A 144 -2.74 13.33 -12.03
CA GLY A 144 -3.03 14.62 -11.38
C GLY A 144 -4.25 15.30 -11.99
N GLY A 145 -4.31 15.35 -13.33
CA GLY A 145 -5.46 15.88 -14.06
C GLY A 145 -6.74 15.10 -13.78
N TYR A 146 -6.68 13.77 -13.77
CA TYR A 146 -7.81 12.93 -13.41
C TYR A 146 -8.25 13.17 -11.95
N ALA A 147 -7.31 13.24 -11.01
CA ALA A 147 -7.59 13.49 -9.60
C ALA A 147 -8.28 14.86 -9.37
N TYR A 148 -7.90 15.87 -10.15
CA TYR A 148 -8.49 17.20 -10.10
C TYR A 148 -9.94 17.20 -10.63
N GLU A 149 -10.22 16.48 -11.72
CA GLU A 149 -11.56 16.40 -12.30
C GLU A 149 -12.51 15.49 -11.51
N HIS A 150 -11.95 14.57 -10.69
CA HIS A 150 -12.72 13.64 -9.88
C HIS A 150 -12.38 13.80 -8.39
N PRO A 151 -12.72 14.93 -7.73
CA PRO A 151 -12.33 15.21 -6.35
C PRO A 151 -12.82 14.16 -5.37
N GLU A 152 -14.00 13.58 -5.60
CA GLU A 152 -14.62 12.58 -4.72
C GLU A 152 -14.08 11.14 -4.96
N MET A 153 -13.36 10.89 -6.05
CA MET A 153 -12.85 9.55 -6.36
C MET A 153 -11.78 9.15 -5.36
N LYS A 154 -11.96 7.99 -4.73
CA LYS A 154 -10.91 7.42 -3.88
C LYS A 154 -9.78 6.86 -4.74
N MET A 155 -8.56 7.30 -4.43
CA MET A 155 -7.36 6.90 -5.18
C MET A 155 -6.23 6.53 -4.22
N VAL A 156 -5.58 5.41 -4.50
CA VAL A 156 -4.38 4.96 -3.78
C VAL A 156 -3.27 4.68 -4.79
N LEU A 157 -2.19 5.41 -4.68
CA LEU A 157 -1.00 5.26 -5.52
C LEU A 157 0.12 4.62 -4.71
N SER A 158 1.03 3.90 -5.34
CA SER A 158 2.27 3.49 -4.70
C SER A 158 3.51 3.98 -5.46
N CYS A 159 4.52 4.42 -4.71
CA CYS A 159 5.76 4.89 -5.25
C CYS A 159 6.92 4.61 -4.28
N ARG A 160 8.15 4.49 -4.78
CA ARG A 160 9.32 4.45 -3.89
C ARG A 160 9.65 5.82 -3.35
N SER A 161 10.12 5.89 -2.10
CA SER A 161 10.45 7.14 -1.43
C SER A 161 11.52 7.98 -2.16
N ASN A 162 12.44 7.34 -2.88
CA ASN A 162 13.46 8.05 -3.69
C ASN A 162 12.92 8.67 -4.98
N PHE A 163 11.68 8.39 -5.37
CA PHE A 163 10.96 9.03 -6.47
C PHE A 163 10.01 10.13 -6.01
N ARG A 164 9.92 10.34 -4.69
CA ARG A 164 9.13 11.46 -4.14
C ARG A 164 9.66 12.77 -4.69
N ARG A 165 8.78 13.54 -5.30
CA ARG A 165 9.06 14.89 -5.80
C ARG A 165 8.05 15.85 -5.20
N GLU A 166 8.55 16.93 -4.63
CA GLU A 166 7.70 18.03 -4.18
C GLU A 166 6.87 18.55 -5.37
N ARG A 167 5.57 18.77 -5.16
CA ARG A 167 4.60 19.41 -6.08
C ARG A 167 3.97 18.57 -7.20
N GLN A 168 4.26 17.30 -7.37
CA GLN A 168 3.62 16.55 -8.47
C GLN A 168 2.27 15.90 -8.09
N LEU A 169 2.03 15.65 -6.81
CA LEU A 169 0.82 15.01 -6.30
C LEU A 169 0.20 15.84 -5.16
N GLU A 170 0.05 17.16 -5.35
CA GLU A 170 -0.41 18.10 -4.31
C GLU A 170 -1.80 17.77 -3.73
N LEU A 171 -2.64 17.06 -4.50
CA LEU A 171 -3.96 16.61 -4.06
C LEU A 171 -3.91 15.35 -3.21
N PHE A 172 -2.74 14.72 -3.09
CA PHE A 172 -2.61 13.43 -2.42
C PHE A 172 -1.99 13.60 -1.03
N THR A 173 -2.60 12.92 -0.06
CA THR A 173 -1.99 12.76 1.26
C THR A 173 -0.85 11.74 1.16
N GLU A 174 0.33 12.14 1.58
CA GLU A 174 1.49 11.26 1.62
C GLU A 174 1.41 10.36 2.85
N LEU A 175 1.46 9.06 2.63
CA LEU A 175 1.61 8.07 3.69
C LEU A 175 2.89 7.27 3.49
N PHE A 176 3.49 6.88 4.58
CA PHE A 176 4.70 6.05 4.61
C PHE A 176 4.39 4.71 5.26
N LEU A 177 4.76 3.62 4.57
CA LEU A 177 4.61 2.28 5.12
C LEU A 177 5.65 2.09 6.22
N GLU A 178 5.18 1.87 7.45
CA GLU A 178 6.06 1.69 8.60
C GLU A 178 6.90 0.40 8.48
N GLU A 179 8.07 0.40 9.06
CA GLU A 179 8.86 -0.81 9.27
C GLU A 179 8.15 -1.74 10.26
N LEU A 180 8.45 -3.04 10.21
CA LEU A 180 7.95 -3.98 11.21
C LEU A 180 8.58 -3.68 12.57
N SER A 181 7.76 -3.69 13.61
CA SER A 181 8.24 -3.69 14.98
C SER A 181 8.79 -5.08 15.37
N ILE A 182 9.51 -5.13 16.47
CA ILE A 182 9.97 -6.39 17.06
C ILE A 182 8.77 -7.30 17.39
N ASP A 183 7.67 -6.72 17.86
CA ASP A 183 6.45 -7.47 18.21
C ASP A 183 5.76 -8.01 16.93
N ASP A 184 5.69 -7.21 15.85
CA ASP A 184 5.16 -7.67 14.56
C ASP A 184 5.99 -8.88 14.04
N ALA A 185 7.32 -8.80 14.17
CA ALA A 185 8.22 -9.88 13.75
C ALA A 185 8.06 -11.14 14.60
N ARG A 186 7.88 -10.99 15.92
CA ARG A 186 7.63 -12.08 16.87
C ARG A 186 6.30 -12.78 16.56
N ASP A 187 5.24 -12.00 16.34
CA ASP A 187 3.91 -12.51 16.00
C ASP A 187 3.92 -13.27 14.66
N TYR A 188 4.65 -12.74 13.68
CA TYR A 188 4.79 -13.42 12.39
C TYR A 188 5.55 -14.73 12.51
N ALA A 189 6.64 -14.78 13.28
CA ALA A 189 7.38 -16.01 13.54
C ALA A 189 6.47 -17.07 14.19
N ALA A 190 5.64 -16.67 15.16
CA ALA A 190 4.66 -17.56 15.79
C ALA A 190 3.62 -18.09 14.79
N LYS A 191 3.06 -17.23 13.91
CA LYS A 191 2.14 -17.64 12.83
C LYS A 191 2.77 -18.62 11.84
N ARG A 192 4.09 -18.54 11.67
CA ARG A 192 4.87 -19.46 10.84
C ARG A 192 5.32 -20.72 11.60
N GLU A 193 4.71 -21.01 12.76
CA GLU A 193 4.99 -22.20 13.59
C GLU A 193 6.45 -22.31 14.06
N VAL A 194 7.08 -21.16 14.28
CA VAL A 194 8.44 -21.06 14.84
C VAL A 194 8.33 -20.66 16.32
N ASN A 195 9.17 -21.26 17.17
CA ASN A 195 9.30 -20.77 18.55
C ASN A 195 9.87 -19.35 18.53
N SER A 196 8.99 -18.36 18.64
CA SER A 196 9.30 -16.95 18.47
C SER A 196 10.38 -16.47 19.44
N ASP A 197 10.37 -16.92 20.70
CA ASP A 197 11.38 -16.49 21.68
C ASP A 197 12.78 -17.04 21.36
N ARG A 198 12.88 -18.28 20.90
CA ARG A 198 14.16 -18.85 20.47
C ARG A 198 14.65 -18.19 19.18
N PHE A 199 13.75 -17.94 18.25
CA PHE A 199 14.06 -17.24 17.01
C PHE A 199 14.57 -15.83 17.30
N MET A 200 13.87 -15.05 18.11
CA MET A 200 14.27 -13.69 18.46
C MET A 200 15.62 -13.65 19.21
N ARG A 201 15.86 -14.60 20.11
CA ARG A 201 17.20 -14.73 20.75
C ARG A 201 18.30 -14.97 19.72
N SER A 202 18.03 -15.80 18.69
CA SER A 202 18.99 -16.03 17.61
C SER A 202 19.21 -14.78 16.76
N VAL A 203 18.16 -14.01 16.47
CA VAL A 203 18.24 -12.72 15.76
C VAL A 203 19.15 -11.76 16.52
N PHE A 204 18.90 -11.54 17.81
CA PHE A 204 19.71 -10.64 18.65
C PHE A 204 21.16 -11.11 18.82
N ALA A 205 21.36 -12.41 19.03
CA ALA A 205 22.72 -12.96 19.19
C ALA A 205 23.59 -12.82 17.92
N ASN A 206 22.95 -12.70 16.76
CA ASN A 206 23.63 -12.54 15.47
C ASN A 206 23.53 -11.09 14.91
N GLN A 207 23.03 -10.12 15.66
CA GLN A 207 22.89 -8.71 15.27
C GLN A 207 22.08 -8.53 13.97
N LEU A 208 20.94 -9.22 13.87
CA LEU A 208 20.08 -9.22 12.68
C LEU A 208 18.79 -8.40 12.88
N GLU A 209 18.73 -7.50 13.89
CA GLU A 209 17.54 -6.74 14.26
C GLU A 209 17.03 -5.85 13.12
N ASP A 210 17.92 -5.25 12.35
CA ASP A 210 17.54 -4.40 11.24
C ASP A 210 16.93 -5.19 10.07
N PHE A 211 17.30 -6.45 9.93
CA PHE A 211 16.73 -7.28 8.86
C PHE A 211 15.28 -7.69 9.15
N ILE A 212 14.92 -7.91 10.42
CA ILE A 212 13.55 -8.31 10.76
C ILE A 212 12.53 -7.18 10.63
N LYS A 213 12.97 -5.93 10.51
CA LYS A 213 12.11 -4.78 10.23
C LYS A 213 11.50 -4.82 8.82
N ASN A 214 12.12 -5.58 7.92
CA ASN A 214 11.66 -5.75 6.54
C ASN A 214 10.98 -7.12 6.37
N PRO A 215 9.73 -7.19 5.87
CA PRO A 215 8.99 -8.45 5.73
C PRO A 215 9.68 -9.50 4.88
N PHE A 216 10.36 -9.08 3.82
CA PHE A 216 11.09 -10.00 2.95
C PHE A 216 12.24 -10.68 3.70
N PHE A 217 13.10 -9.90 4.34
CA PHE A 217 14.22 -10.47 5.09
C PHE A 217 13.75 -11.28 6.29
N LEU A 218 12.70 -10.84 6.99
CA LEU A 218 12.10 -11.60 8.08
C LEU A 218 11.65 -12.98 7.61
N SER A 219 10.96 -13.07 6.45
CA SER A 219 10.53 -14.35 5.89
C SER A 219 11.74 -15.26 5.58
N VAL A 220 12.77 -14.72 4.94
CA VAL A 220 14.01 -15.46 4.62
C VAL A 220 14.70 -15.97 5.88
N LEU A 221 14.78 -15.15 6.93
CA LEU A 221 15.41 -15.54 8.21
C LEU A 221 14.61 -16.66 8.90
N ILE A 222 13.28 -16.59 8.87
CA ILE A 222 12.43 -17.64 9.44
C ILE A 222 12.61 -18.95 8.67
N ASP A 223 12.64 -18.91 7.34
CA ASP A 223 12.81 -20.09 6.51
C ASP A 223 14.22 -20.74 6.72
N ALA A 224 15.24 -19.91 6.82
CA ALA A 224 16.60 -20.36 7.16
C ALA A 224 16.69 -20.96 8.58
N TYR A 225 15.92 -20.42 9.53
CA TYR A 225 15.87 -20.93 10.90
C TYR A 225 15.16 -22.28 10.99
N LYS A 226 14.09 -22.50 10.19
CA LYS A 226 13.37 -23.78 10.11
C LYS A 226 14.21 -24.90 9.47
N GLY A 227 15.11 -24.56 8.58
CA GLY A 227 15.98 -25.52 7.89
C GLY A 227 17.15 -26.06 8.73
N LYS A 228 17.27 -25.58 9.98
CA LYS A 228 18.27 -26.07 10.96
C LYS A 228 17.62 -27.03 11.95
#